data_563c9dd1fb1c1e31990ba5f9aa61c6ba
#
_entry.id   563c9dd1fb1c1e31990ba5f9aa61c6ba
#
_cell.length_a   1.000
_cell.length_b   1.000
_cell.length_c   1.000
_cell.angle_alpha   90.00
_cell.angle_beta   90.00
_cell.angle_gamma   90.00
#
_symmetry.space_group_name_H-M   'P 1'
#
loop_
_entity.id
_entity.type
_entity.pdbx_description
1 polymer ?
#
loop_
_entity_poly.entity_id
_entity_poly.type
_entity_poly.pdbx_seq_one_letter_code
_entity_poly.pdbx_strand_id
1 'polypeptide(L)'
;DFIQPMLSFMTALFTSDFKIYLLLIGSIFGYFLSRNIWTVVSLGKKNPYWYGLLFILVFSFIYAFWDINVMRFTLATHIFFFGWIKLLLYKNKWGYLFMIFALLVHFSFAIAIAVCLLYQILGKNFVKAYFIFFVISFFASDLNLATIKSQISFLPQNFIEKSDDYLDDDYKKKRVALTESKNFRGKFYQSSLKWAVGILLTTIYVHRKKIKGNLPLENLLAFCLLFVGVFNILSVIPSMNRFQFVSYLFAFTLFFAYFNGEINFKEKRIIYFCTPLILFYFVMKIRIGFEFTGLLTLLGGPFVALIKDGDIAMI
;
A
#
# COMPACT_ATOMS: atom_id res chain seq x y z
N ASP A 1 12.63 -12.77 -6.70
CA ASP A 1 12.29 -11.77 -7.73
C ASP A 1 12.65 -12.34 -9.10
N PHE A 2 11.70 -12.98 -9.75
CA PHE A 2 11.95 -13.70 -11.02
C PHE A 2 11.63 -12.84 -12.25
N ILE A 3 10.53 -12.07 -12.18
CA ILE A 3 9.98 -11.35 -13.36
C ILE A 3 10.93 -10.26 -13.87
N GLN A 4 11.60 -9.52 -13.00
CA GLN A 4 12.48 -8.43 -13.43
C GLN A 4 13.69 -8.92 -14.24
N PRO A 5 14.49 -9.91 -13.77
CA PRO A 5 15.57 -10.47 -14.58
C PRO A 5 15.07 -11.07 -15.90
N MET A 6 13.92 -11.74 -15.88
CA MET A 6 13.31 -12.31 -17.09
C MET A 6 12.96 -11.21 -18.12
N LEU A 7 12.27 -10.15 -17.69
CA LEU A 7 11.91 -9.02 -18.56
C LEU A 7 13.15 -8.29 -19.08
N SER A 8 14.17 -8.09 -18.23
CA SER A 8 15.44 -7.50 -18.64
C SER A 8 16.13 -8.34 -19.68
N PHE A 9 16.22 -9.66 -19.49
CA PHE A 9 16.80 -10.59 -20.45
C PHE A 9 16.01 -10.59 -21.76
N MET A 10 14.68 -10.70 -21.71
CA MET A 10 13.84 -10.66 -22.91
C MET A 10 14.02 -9.35 -23.69
N THR A 11 14.08 -8.21 -23.01
CA THR A 11 14.30 -6.92 -23.68
C THR A 11 15.70 -6.86 -24.32
N ALA A 12 16.72 -7.38 -23.64
CA ALA A 12 18.10 -7.39 -24.14
C ALA A 12 18.27 -8.26 -25.41
N LEU A 13 17.38 -9.22 -25.67
CA LEU A 13 17.37 -9.98 -26.93
C LEU A 13 17.00 -9.13 -28.15
N PHE A 14 16.25 -8.06 -27.96
CA PHE A 14 15.74 -7.21 -29.06
C PHE A 14 16.43 -5.86 -29.14
N THR A 15 16.92 -5.34 -28.01
CA THR A 15 17.53 -4.02 -27.95
C THR A 15 18.46 -3.86 -26.75
N SER A 16 19.51 -3.07 -26.93
CA SER A 16 20.38 -2.62 -25.85
C SER A 16 19.89 -1.33 -25.17
N ASP A 17 18.80 -0.73 -25.69
CA ASP A 17 18.27 0.52 -25.13
C ASP A 17 17.46 0.25 -23.86
N PHE A 18 18.00 0.67 -22.73
CA PHE A 18 17.36 0.56 -21.42
C PHE A 18 16.02 1.32 -21.34
N LYS A 19 15.79 2.34 -22.15
CA LYS A 19 14.52 3.10 -22.19
C LYS A 19 13.35 2.21 -22.56
N ILE A 20 13.55 1.23 -23.46
CA ILE A 20 12.49 0.28 -23.89
C ILE A 20 12.10 -0.65 -22.73
N TYR A 21 13.08 -1.10 -21.94
CA TYR A 21 12.79 -1.86 -20.72
C TYR A 21 11.97 -1.05 -19.71
N LEU A 22 12.34 0.22 -19.47
CA LEU A 22 11.58 1.12 -18.58
C LEU A 22 10.17 1.40 -19.11
N LEU A 23 10.03 1.58 -20.42
CA LEU A 23 8.72 1.77 -21.07
C LEU A 23 7.81 0.56 -20.83
N LEU A 24 8.33 -0.66 -21.02
CA LEU A 24 7.57 -1.89 -20.79
C LEU A 24 7.06 -1.98 -19.33
N ILE A 25 7.96 -1.78 -18.38
CA ILE A 25 7.57 -1.83 -16.95
C ILE A 25 6.61 -0.70 -16.58
N GLY A 26 6.88 0.51 -17.07
CA GLY A 26 6.00 1.66 -16.87
C GLY A 26 4.60 1.43 -17.44
N SER A 27 4.49 0.78 -18.59
CA SER A 27 3.21 0.43 -19.21
C SER A 27 2.43 -0.59 -18.37
N ILE A 28 3.10 -1.64 -17.89
CA ILE A 28 2.47 -2.65 -17.02
C ILE A 28 2.02 -1.98 -15.70
N PHE A 29 2.87 -1.15 -15.10
CA PHE A 29 2.54 -0.41 -13.88
C PHE A 29 1.32 0.51 -14.10
N GLY A 30 1.35 1.33 -15.16
CA GLY A 30 0.26 2.25 -15.50
C GLY A 30 -1.06 1.52 -15.76
N TYR A 31 -1.02 0.37 -16.43
CA TYR A 31 -2.19 -0.47 -16.63
C TYR A 31 -2.83 -0.89 -15.31
N PHE A 32 -2.05 -1.49 -14.38
CA PHE A 32 -2.60 -1.95 -13.11
C PHE A 32 -3.02 -0.79 -12.21
N LEU A 33 -2.26 0.32 -12.16
CA LEU A 33 -2.66 1.53 -11.44
C LEU A 33 -4.00 2.05 -11.92
N SER A 34 -4.16 2.23 -13.24
CA SER A 34 -5.41 2.69 -13.85
C SER A 34 -6.57 1.75 -13.56
N ARG A 35 -6.38 0.43 -13.73
CA ARG A 35 -7.42 -0.57 -13.43
C ARG A 35 -7.82 -0.59 -11.98
N ASN A 36 -6.88 -0.37 -11.06
CA ASN A 36 -7.16 -0.29 -9.63
C ASN A 36 -7.98 0.96 -9.30
N ILE A 37 -7.61 2.13 -9.85
CA ILE A 37 -8.38 3.36 -9.67
C ILE A 37 -9.81 3.17 -10.19
N TRP A 38 -9.98 2.63 -11.40
CA TRP A 38 -11.31 2.35 -11.96
C TRP A 38 -12.11 1.36 -11.11
N THR A 39 -11.46 0.34 -10.54
CA THR A 39 -12.12 -0.59 -9.64
C THR A 39 -12.63 0.12 -8.39
N VAL A 40 -11.82 1.01 -7.79
CA VAL A 40 -12.25 1.80 -6.63
C VAL A 40 -13.40 2.72 -7.00
N VAL A 41 -13.28 3.47 -8.10
CA VAL A 41 -14.33 4.40 -8.58
C VAL A 41 -15.64 3.67 -8.83
N SER A 42 -15.60 2.45 -9.37
CA SER A 42 -16.80 1.66 -9.65
C SER A 42 -17.58 1.21 -8.40
N LEU A 43 -16.96 1.25 -7.22
CA LEU A 43 -17.62 0.93 -5.95
C LEU A 43 -18.44 2.10 -5.39
N GLY A 44 -18.27 3.30 -5.91
CA GLY A 44 -18.94 4.49 -5.44
C GLY A 44 -20.17 4.88 -6.26
N LYS A 45 -20.87 5.92 -5.81
CA LYS A 45 -21.94 6.57 -6.56
C LYS A 45 -21.36 7.39 -7.72
N LYS A 46 -22.16 7.65 -8.77
CA LYS A 46 -21.73 8.42 -9.95
C LYS A 46 -21.17 9.81 -9.61
N ASN A 47 -21.73 10.48 -8.60
CA ASN A 47 -21.29 11.80 -8.15
C ASN A 47 -20.73 11.71 -6.73
N PRO A 48 -19.42 11.47 -6.58
CA PRO A 48 -18.80 11.41 -5.27
C PRO A 48 -18.79 12.78 -4.59
N TYR A 49 -18.94 12.79 -3.28
CA TYR A 49 -18.69 14.00 -2.49
C TYR A 49 -17.20 14.39 -2.58
N TRP A 50 -16.85 15.62 -2.26
CA TRP A 50 -15.48 16.13 -2.32
C TRP A 50 -14.46 15.24 -1.55
N TYR A 51 -14.86 14.71 -0.40
CA TYR A 51 -14.00 13.80 0.36
C TYR A 51 -13.84 12.43 -0.32
N GLY A 52 -14.79 12.00 -1.11
CA GLY A 52 -14.64 10.83 -1.98
C GLY A 52 -13.53 11.06 -3.02
N LEU A 53 -13.51 12.25 -3.64
CA LEU A 53 -12.43 12.63 -4.54
C LEU A 53 -11.08 12.64 -3.82
N LEU A 54 -11.03 13.18 -2.59
CA LEU A 54 -9.82 13.16 -1.77
C LEU A 54 -9.34 11.74 -1.50
N PHE A 55 -10.23 10.80 -1.19
CA PHE A 55 -9.87 9.40 -0.96
C PHE A 55 -9.31 8.72 -2.21
N ILE A 56 -9.89 8.99 -3.40
CA ILE A 56 -9.36 8.48 -4.67
C ILE A 56 -7.98 9.10 -4.97
N LEU A 57 -7.82 10.41 -4.75
CA LEU A 57 -6.53 11.07 -4.95
C LEU A 57 -5.46 10.44 -4.06
N VAL A 58 -5.73 10.30 -2.76
CA VAL A 58 -4.75 9.67 -1.85
C VAL A 58 -4.49 8.23 -2.24
N PHE A 59 -5.51 7.43 -2.58
CA PHE A 59 -5.34 6.08 -3.09
C PHE A 59 -4.36 6.05 -4.27
N SER A 60 -4.52 6.94 -5.24
CA SER A 60 -3.69 7.01 -6.45
C SER A 60 -2.24 7.41 -6.16
N PHE A 61 -2.00 8.12 -5.04
CA PHE A 61 -0.69 8.64 -4.68
C PHE A 61 0.00 7.88 -3.52
N ILE A 62 -0.63 6.87 -2.92
CA ILE A 62 0.04 6.01 -1.93
C ILE A 62 1.27 5.36 -2.56
N TYR A 63 1.10 4.77 -3.75
CA TYR A 63 2.17 4.32 -4.62
C TYR A 63 2.03 5.03 -5.97
N ALA A 64 2.61 6.22 -6.06
CA ALA A 64 2.53 7.06 -7.23
C ALA A 64 3.51 6.58 -8.31
N PHE A 65 3.37 7.15 -9.53
CA PHE A 65 4.22 6.77 -10.66
C PHE A 65 5.72 7.07 -10.41
N TRP A 66 6.06 8.08 -9.61
CA TRP A 66 7.46 8.36 -9.25
C TRP A 66 8.07 7.35 -8.26
N ASP A 67 7.26 6.55 -7.59
CA ASP A 67 7.76 5.44 -6.78
C ASP A 67 8.28 4.27 -7.64
N ILE A 68 8.29 4.45 -8.97
CA ILE A 68 8.85 3.48 -9.93
C ILE A 68 10.33 3.19 -9.67
N ASN A 69 11.04 4.06 -8.96
CA ASN A 69 12.41 3.79 -8.51
C ASN A 69 12.50 2.56 -7.59
N VAL A 70 11.41 2.20 -6.91
CA VAL A 70 11.24 0.94 -6.16
C VAL A 70 10.36 -0.02 -6.97
N MET A 71 10.65 -0.10 -8.25
CA MET A 71 9.89 -0.68 -9.35
C MET A 71 9.25 -2.03 -9.00
N ARG A 72 10.03 -2.97 -8.49
CA ARG A 72 9.56 -4.33 -8.17
C ARG A 72 8.45 -4.33 -7.13
N PHE A 73 8.65 -3.59 -6.05
CA PHE A 73 7.69 -3.57 -4.95
C PHE A 73 6.39 -2.83 -5.35
N THR A 74 6.50 -1.69 -6.02
CA THR A 74 5.33 -0.89 -6.43
C THR A 74 4.50 -1.61 -7.49
N LEU A 75 5.15 -2.23 -8.48
CA LEU A 75 4.47 -3.05 -9.48
C LEU A 75 3.76 -4.23 -8.83
N ALA A 76 4.46 -4.99 -7.96
CA ALA A 76 3.86 -6.10 -7.23
C ALA A 76 2.69 -5.65 -6.36
N THR A 77 2.75 -4.46 -5.75
CA THR A 77 1.65 -3.88 -4.97
C THR A 77 0.38 -3.73 -5.80
N HIS A 78 0.48 -3.13 -6.98
CA HIS A 78 -0.71 -2.91 -7.82
C HIS A 78 -1.27 -4.21 -8.41
N ILE A 79 -0.42 -5.18 -8.76
CA ILE A 79 -0.85 -6.51 -9.22
C ILE A 79 -1.53 -7.27 -8.06
N PHE A 80 -0.94 -7.25 -6.86
CA PHE A 80 -1.47 -7.88 -5.66
C PHE A 80 -2.84 -7.28 -5.29
N PHE A 81 -2.93 -5.96 -5.22
CA PHE A 81 -4.19 -5.27 -4.92
C PHE A 81 -5.29 -5.66 -5.92
N PHE A 82 -4.99 -5.63 -7.21
CA PHE A 82 -5.92 -6.04 -8.27
C PHE A 82 -6.41 -7.48 -8.08
N GLY A 83 -5.47 -8.40 -7.84
CA GLY A 83 -5.79 -9.81 -7.61
C GLY A 83 -6.68 -10.02 -6.40
N TRP A 84 -6.29 -9.43 -5.26
CA TRP A 84 -7.03 -9.62 -4.02
C TRP A 84 -8.41 -8.97 -4.03
N ILE A 85 -8.56 -7.77 -4.58
CA ILE A 85 -9.88 -7.13 -4.73
C ILE A 85 -10.80 -7.97 -5.61
N LYS A 86 -10.31 -8.58 -6.68
CA LYS A 86 -11.10 -9.49 -7.52
C LYS A 86 -11.60 -10.72 -6.74
N LEU A 87 -10.76 -11.30 -5.90
CA LEU A 87 -11.15 -12.41 -5.02
C LEU A 87 -12.15 -11.95 -3.95
N LEU A 88 -11.83 -10.87 -3.25
CA LEU A 88 -12.57 -10.43 -2.06
C LEU A 88 -13.97 -9.91 -2.39
N LEU A 89 -14.08 -9.05 -3.41
CA LEU A 89 -15.35 -8.37 -3.75
C LEU A 89 -16.15 -9.11 -4.81
N TYR A 90 -15.48 -9.68 -5.81
CA TYR A 90 -16.14 -10.27 -6.98
C TYR A 90 -16.09 -11.80 -6.99
N LYS A 91 -15.46 -12.45 -6.00
CA LYS A 91 -15.27 -13.91 -5.92
C LYS A 91 -14.64 -14.51 -7.18
N ASN A 92 -13.89 -13.71 -7.93
CA ASN A 92 -13.27 -14.10 -9.17
C ASN A 92 -11.95 -14.83 -8.90
N LYS A 93 -11.91 -16.14 -9.16
CA LYS A 93 -10.76 -17.01 -8.92
C LYS A 93 -9.50 -16.63 -9.71
N TRP A 94 -9.60 -15.91 -10.82
CA TRP A 94 -8.45 -15.35 -11.54
C TRP A 94 -7.59 -14.44 -10.66
N GLY A 95 -8.15 -13.92 -9.58
CA GLY A 95 -7.39 -13.17 -8.59
C GLY A 95 -6.19 -13.92 -8.01
N TYR A 96 -6.26 -15.25 -7.85
CA TYR A 96 -5.12 -16.05 -7.39
C TYR A 96 -3.94 -15.99 -8.35
N LEU A 97 -4.19 -15.99 -9.66
CA LEU A 97 -3.13 -15.85 -10.65
C LEU A 97 -2.37 -14.53 -10.48
N PHE A 98 -3.09 -13.43 -10.29
CA PHE A 98 -2.45 -12.13 -10.04
C PHE A 98 -1.68 -12.09 -8.72
N MET A 99 -2.14 -12.77 -7.68
CA MET A 99 -1.39 -12.88 -6.43
C MET A 99 -0.08 -13.66 -6.61
N ILE A 100 -0.11 -14.76 -7.39
CA ILE A 100 1.09 -15.51 -7.76
C ILE A 100 2.03 -14.63 -8.60
N PHE A 101 1.51 -13.86 -9.55
CA PHE A 101 2.32 -12.91 -10.32
C PHE A 101 2.98 -11.87 -9.42
N ALA A 102 2.26 -11.30 -8.46
CA ALA A 102 2.83 -10.35 -7.50
C ALA A 102 3.99 -10.97 -6.69
N LEU A 103 3.85 -12.25 -6.29
CA LEU A 103 4.90 -13.00 -5.61
C LEU A 103 6.14 -13.20 -6.51
N LEU A 104 5.95 -13.49 -7.79
CA LEU A 104 7.05 -13.65 -8.75
C LEU A 104 7.75 -12.31 -9.05
N VAL A 105 7.02 -11.20 -9.03
CA VAL A 105 7.58 -9.84 -9.17
C VAL A 105 8.39 -9.47 -7.92
N HIS A 106 7.84 -9.73 -6.73
CA HIS A 106 8.53 -9.41 -5.48
C HIS A 106 8.18 -10.40 -4.37
N PHE A 107 9.14 -11.23 -4.01
CA PHE A 107 8.97 -12.37 -3.10
C PHE A 107 8.41 -11.99 -1.72
N SER A 108 8.69 -10.78 -1.22
CA SER A 108 8.16 -10.33 0.08
C SER A 108 6.63 -10.30 0.16
N PHE A 109 5.91 -10.34 -0.99
CA PHE A 109 4.45 -10.46 -1.02
C PHE A 109 3.94 -11.82 -0.50
N ALA A 110 4.83 -12.82 -0.28
CA ALA A 110 4.47 -14.06 0.40
C ALA A 110 3.77 -13.80 1.75
N ILE A 111 4.25 -12.81 2.52
CA ILE A 111 3.66 -12.44 3.81
C ILE A 111 2.26 -11.87 3.62
N ALA A 112 2.08 -10.95 2.67
CA ALA A 112 0.77 -10.37 2.37
C ALA A 112 -0.23 -11.45 1.89
N ILE A 113 0.22 -12.37 1.05
CA ILE A 113 -0.57 -13.51 0.57
C ILE A 113 -0.95 -14.43 1.73
N ALA A 114 -0.02 -14.73 2.65
CA ALA A 114 -0.31 -15.54 3.83
C ALA A 114 -1.42 -14.92 4.69
N VAL A 115 -1.41 -13.58 4.90
CA VAL A 115 -2.49 -12.88 5.61
C VAL A 115 -3.81 -12.97 4.84
N CYS A 116 -3.78 -12.88 3.50
CA CYS A 116 -4.98 -13.07 2.69
C CYS A 116 -5.57 -14.48 2.81
N LEU A 117 -4.71 -15.50 2.79
CA LEU A 117 -5.14 -16.90 2.97
C LEU A 117 -5.69 -17.13 4.39
N LEU A 118 -5.03 -16.57 5.41
CA LEU A 118 -5.56 -16.58 6.78
C LEU A 118 -6.95 -15.96 6.85
N TYR A 119 -7.15 -14.80 6.20
CA TYR A 119 -8.46 -14.19 6.13
C TYR A 119 -9.49 -15.06 5.41
N GLN A 120 -9.12 -15.78 4.34
CA GLN A 120 -10.03 -16.69 3.65
C GLN A 120 -10.50 -17.86 4.54
N ILE A 121 -9.60 -18.36 5.40
CA ILE A 121 -9.92 -19.44 6.35
C ILE A 121 -10.85 -18.93 7.47
N LEU A 122 -10.51 -17.78 8.05
CA LEU A 122 -11.23 -17.23 9.21
C LEU A 122 -12.53 -16.49 8.80
N GLY A 123 -12.52 -15.82 7.66
CA GLY A 123 -13.66 -15.08 7.12
C GLY A 123 -14.04 -13.84 7.94
N LYS A 124 -15.17 -13.23 7.57
CA LYS A 124 -15.67 -11.99 8.20
C LYS A 124 -16.27 -12.19 9.59
N ASN A 125 -16.54 -13.43 10.00
CA ASN A 125 -17.26 -13.72 11.26
C ASN A 125 -16.47 -13.23 12.49
N PHE A 126 -15.16 -13.14 12.39
CA PHE A 126 -14.25 -12.69 13.44
C PHE A 126 -14.01 -11.17 13.46
N VAL A 127 -14.86 -10.36 12.82
CA VAL A 127 -14.68 -8.91 12.70
C VAL A 127 -14.47 -8.21 14.06
N LYS A 128 -15.06 -8.70 15.16
CA LYS A 128 -14.84 -8.15 16.51
C LYS A 128 -13.41 -8.43 17.00
N ALA A 129 -12.93 -9.66 16.81
CA ALA A 129 -11.56 -10.02 17.17
C ALA A 129 -10.53 -9.23 16.32
N TYR A 130 -10.80 -9.07 15.02
CA TYR A 130 -9.96 -8.26 14.15
C TYR A 130 -9.92 -6.79 14.58
N PHE A 131 -11.04 -6.24 15.06
CA PHE A 131 -11.06 -4.88 15.57
C PHE A 131 -10.24 -4.73 16.85
N ILE A 132 -10.37 -5.66 17.79
CA ILE A 132 -9.56 -5.65 19.03
C ILE A 132 -8.07 -5.76 18.66
N PHE A 133 -7.71 -6.69 17.80
CA PHE A 133 -6.36 -6.87 17.31
C PHE A 133 -5.83 -5.60 16.61
N PHE A 134 -6.64 -4.97 15.74
CA PHE A 134 -6.33 -3.72 15.08
C PHE A 134 -6.04 -2.60 16.09
N VAL A 135 -6.88 -2.42 17.12
CA VAL A 135 -6.66 -1.41 18.17
C VAL A 135 -5.34 -1.68 18.92
N ILE A 136 -5.10 -2.92 19.33
CA ILE A 136 -3.87 -3.31 20.02
C ILE A 136 -2.64 -3.04 19.14
N SER A 137 -2.75 -3.24 17.82
CA SER A 137 -1.64 -3.04 16.87
C SER A 137 -1.10 -1.61 16.82
N PHE A 138 -1.88 -0.60 17.23
CA PHE A 138 -1.42 0.79 17.30
C PHE A 138 -0.39 1.01 18.42
N PHE A 139 -0.42 0.18 19.47
CA PHE A 139 0.50 0.24 20.59
C PHE A 139 1.72 -0.67 20.40
N ALA A 140 1.77 -1.40 19.29
CA ALA A 140 2.85 -2.35 19.01
C ALA A 140 4.19 -1.68 18.60
N SER A 141 4.23 -0.35 18.45
CA SER A 141 5.45 0.40 18.12
C SER A 141 6.58 0.24 19.15
N ASP A 142 6.24 -0.20 20.36
CA ASP A 142 7.18 -0.37 21.47
C ASP A 142 7.66 -1.83 21.63
N LEU A 143 7.30 -2.72 20.69
CA LEU A 143 7.77 -4.10 20.72
C LEU A 143 9.28 -4.18 20.52
N ASN A 144 9.96 -4.81 21.47
CA ASN A 144 11.40 -5.00 21.43
C ASN A 144 11.77 -6.00 20.30
N LEU A 145 12.55 -5.53 19.32
CA LEU A 145 13.01 -6.34 18.19
C LEU A 145 13.85 -7.55 18.63
N ALA A 146 14.52 -7.48 19.79
CA ALA A 146 15.26 -8.60 20.36
C ALA A 146 14.33 -9.79 20.69
N THR A 147 13.13 -9.50 21.21
CA THR A 147 12.10 -10.53 21.47
C THR A 147 11.59 -11.16 20.18
N ILE A 148 11.47 -10.36 19.10
CA ILE A 148 11.07 -10.87 17.79
C ILE A 148 12.18 -11.79 17.24
N LYS A 149 13.45 -11.39 17.36
CA LYS A 149 14.58 -12.20 16.88
C LYS A 149 14.64 -13.58 17.53
N SER A 150 14.37 -13.68 18.83
CA SER A 150 14.32 -14.96 19.54
C SER A 150 13.18 -15.88 19.08
N GLN A 151 12.10 -15.31 18.54
CA GLN A 151 10.93 -16.05 18.07
C GLN A 151 11.05 -16.49 16.61
N ILE A 152 12.01 -15.96 15.83
CA ILE A 152 12.19 -16.26 14.40
C ILE A 152 13.14 -17.48 14.21
N SER A 153 13.74 -18.00 15.27
CA SER A 153 14.71 -19.11 15.23
C SER A 153 14.18 -20.42 14.62
N PHE A 154 12.85 -20.56 14.45
CA PHE A 154 12.24 -21.72 13.81
C PHE A 154 12.15 -21.61 12.27
N LEU A 155 12.52 -20.47 11.68
CA LEU A 155 12.49 -20.28 10.23
C LEU A 155 13.71 -20.93 9.56
N PRO A 156 13.61 -21.32 8.25
CA PRO A 156 14.74 -21.82 7.50
C PRO A 156 15.93 -20.86 7.50
N GLN A 157 17.14 -21.40 7.53
CA GLN A 157 18.40 -20.65 7.72
C GLN A 157 18.58 -19.51 6.72
N ASN A 158 18.18 -19.69 5.47
CA ASN A 158 18.20 -18.64 4.43
C ASN A 158 17.31 -17.42 4.75
N PHE A 159 16.27 -17.59 5.57
CA PHE A 159 15.44 -16.48 6.07
C PHE A 159 16.08 -15.82 7.29
N ILE A 160 16.75 -16.61 8.13
CA ILE A 160 17.45 -16.09 9.30
C ILE A 160 18.62 -15.22 8.86
N GLU A 161 19.46 -15.67 7.92
CA GLU A 161 20.58 -14.89 7.37
C GLU A 161 20.11 -13.56 6.76
N LYS A 162 19.07 -13.59 5.93
CA LYS A 162 18.49 -12.34 5.38
C LYS A 162 17.86 -11.45 6.45
N SER A 163 17.30 -12.03 7.51
CA SER A 163 16.76 -11.25 8.62
C SER A 163 17.85 -10.67 9.51
N ASP A 164 18.98 -11.34 9.65
CA ASP A 164 20.12 -10.86 10.43
C ASP A 164 20.69 -9.57 9.85
N ASP A 165 20.81 -9.46 8.52
CA ASP A 165 21.21 -8.21 7.86
C ASP A 165 20.30 -7.01 8.22
N TYR A 166 19.01 -7.27 8.43
CA TYR A 166 18.01 -6.23 8.81
C TYR A 166 17.88 -6.04 10.33
N LEU A 167 18.27 -7.04 11.12
CA LEU A 167 18.18 -7.04 12.59
C LEU A 167 19.53 -6.73 13.24
N ASP A 168 20.57 -6.51 12.46
CA ASP A 168 21.90 -6.11 12.93
C ASP A 168 21.85 -4.79 13.71
N ASP A 169 22.56 -4.73 14.83
CA ASP A 169 22.56 -3.57 15.71
C ASP A 169 23.19 -2.32 15.06
N ASP A 170 24.12 -2.48 14.14
CA ASP A 170 24.72 -1.36 13.39
C ASP A 170 23.72 -0.81 12.36
N TYR A 171 22.93 -1.66 11.71
CA TYR A 171 21.84 -1.23 10.83
C TYR A 171 20.76 -0.49 11.61
N LYS A 172 20.42 -0.98 12.82
CA LYS A 172 19.47 -0.31 13.72
C LYS A 172 19.96 1.06 14.14
N LYS A 173 21.23 1.17 14.58
CA LYS A 173 21.85 2.45 15.00
C LYS A 173 21.82 3.47 13.85
N LYS A 174 22.24 3.07 12.64
CA LYS A 174 22.19 3.93 11.44
C LYS A 174 20.77 4.40 11.14
N ARG A 175 19.78 3.52 11.29
CA ARG A 175 18.39 3.84 10.99
C ARG A 175 17.73 4.71 12.05
N VAL A 176 18.04 4.51 13.33
CA VAL A 176 17.64 5.40 14.42
C VAL A 176 18.23 6.79 14.19
N ALA A 177 19.53 6.89 13.92
CA ALA A 177 20.20 8.16 13.62
C ALA A 177 19.56 8.87 12.40
N LEU A 178 19.25 8.13 11.32
CA LEU A 178 18.54 8.67 10.16
C LEU A 178 17.11 9.12 10.50
N THR A 179 16.44 8.44 11.43
CA THR A 179 15.09 8.81 11.85
C THR A 179 15.12 10.01 12.77
N GLU A 180 16.10 10.10 13.67
CA GLU A 180 16.30 11.22 14.56
C GLU A 180 16.71 12.49 13.80
N SER A 181 17.51 12.37 12.75
CA SER A 181 17.91 13.49 11.88
C SER A 181 16.75 14.05 11.06
N LYS A 182 15.65 13.32 10.90
CA LYS A 182 14.46 13.83 10.20
C LYS A 182 13.84 14.99 10.98
N ASN A 183 13.53 16.07 10.29
CA ASN A 183 12.77 17.17 10.85
C ASN A 183 11.35 16.71 11.22
N PHE A 184 10.63 17.51 11.99
CA PHE A 184 9.26 17.22 12.43
C PHE A 184 8.33 16.84 11.25
N ARG A 185 8.45 17.50 10.11
CA ARG A 185 7.63 17.23 8.91
C ARG A 185 7.84 15.79 8.41
N GLY A 186 9.09 15.34 8.35
CA GLY A 186 9.44 13.99 7.92
C GLY A 186 8.99 12.90 8.90
N LYS A 187 8.97 13.21 10.21
CA LYS A 187 8.45 12.30 11.24
C LYS A 187 6.92 12.24 11.21
N PHE A 188 6.26 13.38 11.12
CA PHE A 188 4.80 13.48 11.16
C PHE A 188 4.12 13.01 9.87
N TYR A 189 4.80 13.07 8.73
CA TYR A 189 4.27 12.71 7.42
C TYR A 189 3.62 11.31 7.37
N GLN A 190 4.34 10.28 7.80
CA GLN A 190 3.82 8.90 7.79
C GLN A 190 2.81 8.68 8.92
N SER A 191 3.06 9.27 10.09
CA SER A 191 2.18 9.15 11.25
C SER A 191 0.81 9.79 11.01
N SER A 192 0.74 10.90 10.28
CA SER A 192 -0.53 11.58 9.98
C SER A 192 -1.51 10.66 9.25
N LEU A 193 -1.03 9.92 8.23
CA LEU A 193 -1.86 8.97 7.51
C LEU A 193 -2.26 7.78 8.38
N LYS A 194 -1.34 7.25 9.19
CA LYS A 194 -1.61 6.15 10.13
C LYS A 194 -2.77 6.51 11.07
N TRP A 195 -2.74 7.70 11.67
CA TRP A 195 -3.81 8.16 12.57
C TRP A 195 -5.13 8.38 11.83
N ALA A 196 -5.11 9.00 10.66
CA ALA A 196 -6.31 9.21 9.86
C ALA A 196 -6.96 7.86 9.50
N VAL A 197 -6.18 6.87 9.02
CA VAL A 197 -6.66 5.53 8.71
C VAL A 197 -7.23 4.86 9.97
N GLY A 198 -6.55 4.97 11.11
CA GLY A 198 -7.02 4.41 12.37
C GLY A 198 -8.38 4.96 12.80
N ILE A 199 -8.54 6.27 12.79
CA ILE A 199 -9.79 6.94 13.17
C ILE A 199 -10.93 6.57 12.21
N LEU A 200 -10.69 6.60 10.90
CA LEU A 200 -11.71 6.30 9.90
C LEU A 200 -12.14 4.83 9.93
N LEU A 201 -11.20 3.87 10.07
CA LEU A 201 -11.54 2.45 10.23
C LEU A 201 -12.35 2.19 11.50
N THR A 202 -11.96 2.82 12.62
CA THR A 202 -12.71 2.74 13.88
C THR A 202 -14.14 3.29 13.70
N THR A 203 -14.28 4.41 13.00
CA THR A 203 -15.59 5.03 12.72
C THR A 203 -16.48 4.08 11.93
N ILE A 204 -15.95 3.47 10.87
CA ILE A 204 -16.73 2.51 10.06
C ILE A 204 -17.11 1.29 10.90
N TYR A 205 -16.18 0.78 11.72
CA TYR A 205 -16.48 -0.35 12.59
C TYR A 205 -17.59 -0.05 13.61
N VAL A 206 -17.55 1.12 14.25
CA VAL A 206 -18.61 1.56 15.19
C VAL A 206 -19.98 1.63 14.50
N HIS A 207 -20.00 2.14 13.27
CA HIS A 207 -21.21 2.31 12.46
C HIS A 207 -21.49 1.12 11.51
N ARG A 208 -20.82 -0.04 11.70
CA ARG A 208 -20.89 -1.19 10.78
C ARG A 208 -22.31 -1.75 10.55
N LYS A 209 -23.27 -1.42 11.42
CA LYS A 209 -24.67 -1.78 11.20
C LYS A 209 -25.22 -1.26 9.88
N LYS A 210 -24.69 -0.13 9.36
CA LYS A 210 -25.09 0.47 8.07
C LYS A 210 -24.71 -0.38 6.85
N ILE A 211 -23.65 -1.16 6.97
CA ILE A 211 -23.17 -2.05 5.88
C ILE A 211 -23.66 -3.49 6.06
N LYS A 212 -24.45 -3.76 7.10
CA LYS A 212 -25.00 -5.10 7.35
C LYS A 212 -25.86 -5.52 6.16
N GLY A 213 -25.56 -6.71 5.63
CA GLY A 213 -26.20 -7.24 4.41
C GLY A 213 -25.47 -6.88 3.10
N ASN A 214 -24.58 -5.92 3.12
CA ASN A 214 -23.69 -5.63 1.98
C ASN A 214 -22.41 -6.49 2.12
N LEU A 215 -22.47 -7.73 1.64
CA LEU A 215 -21.39 -8.71 1.76
C LEU A 215 -20.01 -8.19 1.29
N PRO A 216 -19.89 -7.49 0.15
CA PRO A 216 -18.63 -6.91 -0.27
C PRO A 216 -18.03 -5.94 0.76
N LEU A 217 -18.81 -5.00 1.29
CA LEU A 217 -18.33 -4.02 2.26
C LEU A 217 -18.04 -4.64 3.63
N GLU A 218 -18.84 -5.61 4.08
CA GLU A 218 -18.56 -6.36 5.31
C GLU A 218 -17.23 -7.11 5.22
N ASN A 219 -16.99 -7.80 4.10
CA ASN A 219 -15.73 -8.51 3.86
C ASN A 219 -14.55 -7.54 3.78
N LEU A 220 -14.72 -6.41 3.09
CA LEU A 220 -13.65 -5.42 2.95
C LEU A 220 -13.29 -4.79 4.31
N LEU A 221 -14.30 -4.47 5.15
CA LEU A 221 -14.06 -3.96 6.51
C LEU A 221 -13.30 -4.99 7.37
N ALA A 222 -13.78 -6.22 7.40
CA ALA A 222 -13.16 -7.28 8.20
C ALA A 222 -11.71 -7.54 7.75
N PHE A 223 -11.48 -7.59 6.43
CA PHE A 223 -10.15 -7.71 5.85
C PHE A 223 -9.26 -6.53 6.21
N CYS A 224 -9.73 -5.29 6.05
CA CYS A 224 -8.94 -4.09 6.38
C CYS A 224 -8.50 -4.10 7.85
N LEU A 225 -9.39 -4.45 8.78
CA LEU A 225 -9.05 -4.50 10.21
C LEU A 225 -7.94 -5.53 10.50
N LEU A 226 -8.04 -6.74 9.91
CA LEU A 226 -7.00 -7.75 10.05
C LEU A 226 -5.69 -7.30 9.38
N PHE A 227 -5.76 -6.88 8.11
CA PHE A 227 -4.59 -6.60 7.29
C PHE A 227 -3.81 -5.38 7.80
N VAL A 228 -4.50 -4.27 8.12
CA VAL A 228 -3.88 -3.09 8.73
C VAL A 228 -3.31 -3.45 10.11
N GLY A 229 -4.03 -4.24 10.92
CA GLY A 229 -3.54 -4.69 12.23
C GLY A 229 -2.23 -5.47 12.14
N VAL A 230 -2.15 -6.45 11.22
CA VAL A 230 -0.93 -7.24 11.01
C VAL A 230 0.23 -6.33 10.57
N PHE A 231 0.01 -5.47 9.57
CA PHE A 231 1.10 -4.63 9.06
C PHE A 231 1.45 -3.43 9.95
N ASN A 232 0.59 -3.01 10.86
CA ASN A 232 0.99 -2.11 11.94
C ASN A 232 2.04 -2.77 12.85
N ILE A 233 1.85 -4.03 13.23
CA ILE A 233 2.82 -4.78 14.05
C ILE A 233 4.10 -5.02 13.25
N LEU A 234 3.99 -5.54 12.03
CA LEU A 234 5.15 -5.84 11.19
C LEU A 234 5.92 -4.59 10.76
N SER A 235 5.32 -3.40 10.79
CA SER A 235 5.99 -2.14 10.44
C SER A 235 7.16 -1.78 11.36
N VAL A 236 7.27 -2.42 12.53
CA VAL A 236 8.42 -2.33 13.44
C VAL A 236 9.67 -2.94 12.79
N ILE A 237 9.47 -3.98 11.97
CA ILE A 237 10.56 -4.64 11.23
C ILE A 237 11.01 -3.74 10.07
N PRO A 238 12.31 -3.49 9.91
CA PRO A 238 12.84 -2.75 8.77
C PRO A 238 12.30 -3.28 7.44
N SER A 239 11.99 -2.39 6.50
CA SER A 239 11.40 -2.68 5.18
C SER A 239 9.95 -3.18 5.18
N MET A 240 9.41 -3.70 6.29
CA MET A 240 8.01 -4.12 6.38
C MET A 240 7.03 -2.94 6.50
N ASN A 241 7.49 -1.75 6.88
CA ASN A 241 6.70 -0.52 6.88
C ASN A 241 6.07 -0.20 5.51
N ARG A 242 6.64 -0.69 4.40
CA ARG A 242 6.05 -0.55 3.07
C ARG A 242 4.69 -1.24 2.98
N PHE A 243 4.54 -2.41 3.60
CA PHE A 243 3.27 -3.14 3.58
C PHE A 243 2.16 -2.43 4.37
N GLN A 244 2.51 -1.57 5.32
CA GLN A 244 1.53 -0.71 5.96
C GLN A 244 0.83 0.20 4.93
N PHE A 245 1.58 0.75 3.97
CA PHE A 245 1.00 1.53 2.87
C PHE A 245 0.20 0.65 1.89
N VAL A 246 0.63 -0.60 1.65
CA VAL A 246 -0.19 -1.57 0.89
C VAL A 246 -1.55 -1.78 1.57
N SER A 247 -1.57 -1.88 2.90
CA SER A 247 -2.81 -2.04 3.65
C SER A 247 -3.73 -0.80 3.55
N TYR A 248 -3.16 0.38 3.41
CA TYR A 248 -3.92 1.61 3.24
C TYR A 248 -4.63 1.70 1.88
N LEU A 249 -4.14 1.06 0.83
CA LEU A 249 -4.89 0.97 -0.43
C LEU A 249 -6.26 0.32 -0.22
N PHE A 250 -6.34 -0.75 0.55
CA PHE A 250 -7.61 -1.41 0.90
C PHE A 250 -8.46 -0.52 1.82
N ALA A 251 -7.84 0.15 2.78
CA ALA A 251 -8.54 1.07 3.67
C ALA A 251 -9.17 2.24 2.89
N PHE A 252 -8.44 2.87 1.96
CA PHE A 252 -8.97 3.96 1.14
C PHE A 252 -10.05 3.48 0.16
N THR A 253 -9.95 2.25 -0.33
CA THR A 253 -11.03 1.62 -1.09
C THR A 253 -12.30 1.51 -0.25
N LEU A 254 -12.18 1.04 0.99
CA LEU A 254 -13.29 0.98 1.93
C LEU A 254 -13.85 2.36 2.26
N PHE A 255 -12.98 3.36 2.51
CA PHE A 255 -13.40 4.73 2.81
C PHE A 255 -14.19 5.32 1.67
N PHE A 256 -13.71 5.17 0.44
CA PHE A 256 -14.43 5.63 -0.74
C PHE A 256 -15.80 4.95 -0.86
N ALA A 257 -15.85 3.63 -0.78
CA ALA A 257 -17.09 2.87 -0.94
C ALA A 257 -18.11 3.15 0.18
N TYR A 258 -17.64 3.32 1.43
CA TYR A 258 -18.49 3.56 2.58
C TYR A 258 -19.00 5.01 2.66
N PHE A 259 -18.07 5.98 2.63
CA PHE A 259 -18.42 7.39 2.83
C PHE A 259 -19.06 8.05 1.61
N ASN A 260 -18.98 7.42 0.44
CA ASN A 260 -19.73 7.88 -0.73
C ASN A 260 -21.23 7.50 -0.68
N GLY A 261 -21.62 6.75 0.36
CA GLY A 261 -23.01 6.46 0.71
C GLY A 261 -23.64 7.57 1.58
N GLU A 262 -24.74 7.22 2.26
CA GLU A 262 -25.36 8.10 3.25
C GLU A 262 -24.55 8.10 4.54
N ILE A 263 -24.09 9.29 4.92
CA ILE A 263 -23.34 9.50 6.14
C ILE A 263 -24.11 10.44 7.08
N ASN A 264 -24.00 10.16 8.37
CA ASN A 264 -24.61 11.01 9.39
C ASN A 264 -23.68 12.20 9.75
N PHE A 265 -24.23 13.13 10.53
CA PHE A 265 -23.49 14.35 10.92
C PHE A 265 -22.21 14.04 11.73
N LYS A 266 -22.23 12.99 12.57
CA LYS A 266 -21.05 12.59 13.36
C LYS A 266 -19.94 12.07 12.47
N GLU A 267 -20.25 11.20 11.51
CA GLU A 267 -19.30 10.68 10.53
C GLU A 267 -18.70 11.81 9.69
N LYS A 268 -19.53 12.77 9.26
CA LYS A 268 -19.07 13.95 8.51
C LYS A 268 -18.06 14.79 9.31
N ARG A 269 -18.32 15.01 10.62
CA ARG A 269 -17.37 15.72 11.49
C ARG A 269 -16.03 14.97 11.60
N ILE A 270 -16.06 13.64 11.70
CA ILE A 270 -14.83 12.84 11.79
C ILE A 270 -14.03 12.93 10.48
N ILE A 271 -14.70 12.90 9.32
CA ILE A 271 -14.03 13.12 8.03
C ILE A 271 -13.33 14.50 8.01
N TYR A 272 -14.05 15.57 8.41
CA TYR A 272 -13.46 16.91 8.47
C TYR A 272 -12.26 16.98 9.42
N PHE A 273 -12.32 16.27 10.56
CA PHE A 273 -11.20 16.18 11.49
C PHE A 273 -9.99 15.43 10.89
N CYS A 274 -10.21 14.36 10.13
CA CYS A 274 -9.15 13.59 9.48
C CYS A 274 -8.60 14.28 8.21
N THR A 275 -9.35 15.18 7.59
CA THR A 275 -8.96 15.85 6.35
C THR A 275 -7.61 16.56 6.44
N PRO A 276 -7.27 17.36 7.46
CA PRO A 276 -5.96 17.99 7.57
C PRO A 276 -4.81 16.97 7.60
N LEU A 277 -4.99 15.85 8.29
CA LEU A 277 -3.98 14.78 8.36
C LEU A 277 -3.75 14.14 7.00
N ILE A 278 -4.83 13.87 6.27
CA ILE A 278 -4.80 13.27 4.94
C ILE A 278 -4.19 14.26 3.93
N LEU A 279 -4.58 15.53 3.97
CA LEU A 279 -4.03 16.58 3.11
C LEU A 279 -2.55 16.81 3.38
N PHE A 280 -2.13 16.80 4.64
CA PHE A 280 -0.72 16.92 4.98
C PHE A 280 0.10 15.78 4.37
N TYR A 281 -0.38 14.53 4.50
CA TYR A 281 0.26 13.38 3.84
C TYR A 281 0.34 13.58 2.33
N PHE A 282 -0.77 13.96 1.69
CA PHE A 282 -0.87 14.11 0.25
C PHE A 282 0.08 15.19 -0.29
N VAL A 283 0.11 16.36 0.35
CA VAL A 283 1.02 17.46 -0.03
C VAL A 283 2.48 17.06 0.13
N MET A 284 2.82 16.37 1.23
CA MET A 284 4.18 15.89 1.45
C MET A 284 4.57 14.80 0.43
N LYS A 285 3.64 13.94 0.04
CA LYS A 285 3.88 12.91 -0.97
C LYS A 285 4.14 13.52 -2.35
N ILE A 286 3.38 14.55 -2.74
CA ILE A 286 3.62 15.31 -3.97
C ILE A 286 4.98 16.01 -3.92
N ARG A 287 5.30 16.69 -2.81
CA ARG A 287 6.59 17.35 -2.65
C ARG A 287 7.76 16.37 -2.85
N ILE A 288 7.70 15.20 -2.20
CA ILE A 288 8.71 14.16 -2.35
C ILE A 288 8.77 13.69 -3.81
N GLY A 289 7.63 13.59 -4.49
CA GLY A 289 7.57 13.24 -5.90
C GLY A 289 8.35 14.21 -6.78
N PHE A 290 8.26 15.50 -6.51
CA PHE A 290 9.02 16.52 -7.26
C PHE A 290 10.54 16.48 -7.01
N GLU A 291 11.00 15.85 -5.94
CA GLU A 291 12.43 15.60 -5.72
C GLU A 291 12.98 14.52 -6.69
N PHE A 292 12.12 13.65 -7.21
CA PHE A 292 12.49 12.55 -8.11
C PHE A 292 12.06 12.75 -9.57
N THR A 293 11.10 13.64 -9.83
CA THR A 293 10.54 13.84 -11.17
C THR A 293 10.43 15.31 -11.50
N GLY A 294 11.05 15.72 -12.60
CA GLY A 294 10.88 17.08 -13.12
C GLY A 294 9.45 17.30 -13.68
N LEU A 295 9.07 18.58 -13.77
CA LEU A 295 7.76 18.99 -14.30
C LEU A 295 7.52 18.46 -15.71
N LEU A 296 8.54 18.38 -16.55
CA LEU A 296 8.49 17.83 -17.90
C LEU A 296 8.16 16.32 -17.91
N THR A 297 8.70 15.57 -16.96
CA THR A 297 8.38 14.16 -16.80
C THR A 297 6.91 13.96 -16.39
N LEU A 298 6.38 14.88 -15.57
CA LEU A 298 4.99 14.86 -15.13
C LEU A 298 4.02 15.18 -16.28
N LEU A 299 4.33 16.19 -17.09
CA LEU A 299 3.46 16.68 -18.16
C LEU A 299 3.64 15.95 -19.49
N GLY A 300 4.86 15.48 -19.78
CA GLY A 300 5.22 14.90 -21.08
C GLY A 300 5.05 13.38 -21.16
N GLY A 301 4.91 12.71 -20.03
CA GLY A 301 4.81 11.27 -19.99
C GLY A 301 6.02 10.52 -20.58
N PRO A 302 5.95 9.18 -20.70
CA PRO A 302 7.05 8.36 -21.20
C PRO A 302 7.40 8.63 -22.67
N PHE A 303 6.49 9.21 -23.47
CA PHE A 303 6.72 9.54 -24.87
C PHE A 303 7.75 10.65 -25.06
N VAL A 304 7.79 11.66 -24.16
CA VAL A 304 8.77 12.73 -24.24
C VAL A 304 10.19 12.18 -23.97
N ALA A 305 10.32 11.19 -23.08
CA ALA A 305 11.58 10.53 -22.82
C ALA A 305 12.13 9.74 -24.02
N LEU A 306 11.24 9.25 -24.90
CA LEU A 306 11.62 8.54 -26.15
C LEU A 306 12.10 9.49 -27.23
N ILE A 307 11.56 10.73 -27.26
CA ILE A 307 11.85 11.71 -28.35
C ILE A 307 13.08 12.57 -28.00
N LYS A 308 13.35 12.76 -26.73
CA LYS A 308 14.42 13.65 -26.29
C LYS A 308 15.73 12.87 -26.11
N ASP A 309 16.65 13.02 -27.06
CA ASP A 309 18.05 12.64 -26.87
C ASP A 309 18.70 13.64 -25.91
N GLY A 310 18.88 13.24 -24.68
CA GLY A 310 19.53 14.02 -23.65
C GLY A 310 19.28 13.43 -22.28
N ASP A 311 20.31 13.44 -21.45
CA ASP A 311 20.20 13.06 -20.05
C ASP A 311 19.06 13.84 -19.41
N ILE A 312 18.04 13.12 -18.95
CA ILE A 312 17.05 13.68 -18.03
C ILE A 312 17.84 13.86 -16.74
N ALA A 313 18.48 15.04 -16.60
CA ALA A 313 19.13 15.40 -15.36
C ALA A 313 18.10 15.26 -14.25
N MET A 314 18.32 14.29 -13.36
CA MET A 314 17.68 14.27 -12.06
C MET A 314 18.23 15.50 -11.32
N ILE A 315 17.40 16.51 -11.17
CA ILE A 315 17.68 17.68 -10.34
C ILE A 315 17.27 17.35 -8.90
#